data_049dee54f65ea88e88c354016d59c098
#
_entry.id   049dee54f65ea88e88c354016d59c098
#
_cell.length_a   1.000
_cell.length_b   1.000
_cell.length_c   1.000
_cell.angle_alpha   90.00
_cell.angle_beta   90.00
_cell.angle_gamma   90.00
#
_symmetry.space_group_name_H-M   'P 1'
#
loop_
_entity.id
_entity.type
_entity.pdbx_description
1 polymer ?
#
loop_
_entity_poly.entity_id
_entity_poly.type
_entity_poly.pdbx_seq_one_letter_code
_entity_poly.pdbx_strand_id
1 'polypeptide(L)'
;MSDTTGTDTAGVGDAHSHFGIEAAGEPAHPGRYVNVDAMKAVEFVPGLGFRPVLGDGALVNFVSFEPGTEAPKHVHSEEQIVIVVDGEFTFDLDGDVRVMRRGDVCVVPPWVPHGAWTGEGSCLEIDVFVPPRESLLKLAAAQEADAGDGEG
;
A
#
# COMPACT_ATOMS: atom_id res chain seq x y z
N MET A 1 23.65 -21.46 15.28
CA MET A 1 23.98 -20.01 15.26
C MET A 1 22.69 -19.26 15.54
N SER A 2 22.55 -18.78 16.76
CA SER A 2 21.42 -17.93 17.11
C SER A 2 21.72 -16.51 16.63
N ASP A 3 21.05 -16.10 15.58
CA ASP A 3 21.06 -14.71 15.13
C ASP A 3 20.22 -13.91 16.13
N THR A 4 20.87 -13.34 17.11
CA THR A 4 20.23 -12.35 17.98
C THR A 4 20.20 -11.05 17.19
N THR A 5 19.09 -10.80 16.49
CA THR A 5 18.76 -9.46 16.03
C THR A 5 18.55 -8.60 17.28
N GLY A 6 19.65 -8.07 17.80
CA GLY A 6 19.60 -7.07 18.85
C GLY A 6 18.91 -5.84 18.30
N THR A 7 17.75 -5.49 18.84
CA THR A 7 17.15 -4.19 18.60
C THR A 7 18.08 -3.15 19.25
N ASP A 8 18.86 -2.47 18.42
CA ASP A 8 19.66 -1.35 18.88
C ASP A 8 18.72 -0.16 19.17
N THR A 9 18.62 0.23 20.43
CA THR A 9 17.82 1.37 20.86
C THR A 9 18.60 2.70 20.82
N ALA A 10 19.86 2.67 20.38
CA ALA A 10 20.66 3.88 20.24
C ALA A 10 20.09 4.79 19.13
N GLY A 11 19.72 6.02 19.46
CA GLY A 11 19.17 6.99 18.53
C GLY A 11 17.64 7.04 18.46
N VAL A 12 16.95 6.15 19.17
CA VAL A 12 15.50 6.28 19.39
C VAL A 12 15.29 7.27 20.53
N GLY A 13 14.65 8.39 20.26
CA GLY A 13 14.37 9.41 21.28
C GLY A 13 13.63 8.88 22.49
N ASP A 14 13.31 9.74 23.43
CA ASP A 14 12.58 9.37 24.64
C ASP A 14 11.26 8.66 24.30
N ALA A 15 11.12 7.39 24.68
CA ALA A 15 9.93 6.59 24.44
C ALA A 15 8.65 7.23 25.05
N HIS A 16 8.78 7.93 26.18
CA HIS A 16 7.66 8.62 26.83
C HIS A 16 7.13 9.76 25.97
N SER A 17 7.97 10.53 25.29
CA SER A 17 7.52 11.59 24.38
C SER A 17 6.89 11.01 23.11
N HIS A 18 7.34 9.86 22.66
CA HIS A 18 6.76 9.16 21.50
C HIS A 18 5.36 8.63 21.77
N PHE A 19 5.12 8.10 22.97
CA PHE A 19 3.83 7.52 23.36
C PHE A 19 2.99 8.44 24.26
N GLY A 20 3.25 9.76 24.22
CA GLY A 20 2.46 10.73 24.97
C GLY A 20 1.01 10.80 24.48
N ILE A 21 0.10 11.15 25.38
CA ILE A 21 -1.34 11.23 25.08
C ILE A 21 -1.88 12.67 25.10
N GLU A 22 -1.04 13.65 25.36
CA GLU A 22 -1.43 15.05 25.36
C GLU A 22 -1.51 15.59 23.93
N ALA A 23 -2.70 15.99 23.52
CA ALA A 23 -2.92 16.54 22.19
C ALA A 23 -2.57 18.04 22.14
N ALA A 24 -1.86 18.45 21.09
CA ALA A 24 -1.58 19.85 20.80
C ALA A 24 -2.66 20.51 19.91
N GLY A 25 -3.71 19.79 19.55
CA GLY A 25 -4.81 20.27 18.71
C GLY A 25 -6.02 19.35 18.75
N GLU A 26 -7.07 19.72 18.03
CA GLU A 26 -8.30 18.96 17.95
C GLU A 26 -8.25 17.97 16.77
N PRO A 27 -8.66 16.69 16.96
CA PRO A 27 -8.79 15.75 15.87
C PRO A 27 -9.85 16.18 14.85
N ALA A 28 -9.59 15.97 13.58
CA ALA A 28 -10.58 16.27 12.52
C ALA A 28 -11.76 15.28 12.53
N HIS A 29 -11.52 14.05 12.99
CA HIS A 29 -12.52 12.96 13.09
C HIS A 29 -11.99 11.89 14.04
N PRO A 30 -12.85 10.96 14.53
CA PRO A 30 -12.43 9.96 15.52
C PRO A 30 -11.57 8.82 14.96
N GLY A 31 -11.34 8.78 13.66
CA GLY A 31 -10.73 7.62 13.00
C GLY A 31 -11.75 6.51 12.74
N ARG A 32 -11.30 5.42 12.13
CA ARG A 32 -12.16 4.26 11.84
C ARG A 32 -11.35 2.98 11.64
N TYR A 33 -12.00 1.85 11.82
CA TYR A 33 -11.48 0.55 11.45
C TYR A 33 -12.00 0.16 10.07
N VAL A 34 -11.18 -0.49 9.26
CA VAL A 34 -11.58 -1.03 7.95
C VAL A 34 -11.16 -2.49 7.87
N ASN A 35 -12.08 -3.38 7.55
CA ASN A 35 -11.78 -4.78 7.26
C ASN A 35 -11.59 -4.94 5.75
N VAL A 36 -10.33 -4.98 5.31
CA VAL A 36 -9.98 -5.08 3.89
C VAL A 36 -10.46 -6.41 3.29
N ASP A 37 -10.46 -7.48 4.05
CA ASP A 37 -10.93 -8.79 3.57
C ASP A 37 -12.43 -8.79 3.25
N ALA A 38 -13.20 -7.90 3.87
CA ALA A 38 -14.63 -7.71 3.55
C ALA A 38 -14.85 -6.86 2.30
N MET A 39 -13.83 -6.19 1.79
CA MET A 39 -13.91 -5.39 0.59
C MET A 39 -13.82 -6.27 -0.64
N LYS A 40 -14.70 -6.04 -1.62
CA LYS A 40 -14.64 -6.71 -2.91
C LYS A 40 -13.60 -6.04 -3.81
N ALA A 41 -12.61 -6.81 -4.28
CA ALA A 41 -11.60 -6.27 -5.19
C ALA A 41 -12.25 -5.83 -6.51
N VAL A 42 -11.77 -4.72 -7.07
CA VAL A 42 -12.13 -4.25 -8.40
C VAL A 42 -10.94 -4.46 -9.33
N GLU A 43 -11.18 -5.15 -10.44
CA GLU A 43 -10.15 -5.37 -11.46
C GLU A 43 -9.98 -4.13 -12.34
N PHE A 44 -8.77 -3.56 -12.36
CA PHE A 44 -8.40 -2.49 -13.28
C PHE A 44 -8.01 -3.03 -14.66
N VAL A 45 -7.26 -4.14 -14.65
CA VAL A 45 -6.99 -4.98 -15.82
C VAL A 45 -7.19 -6.42 -15.38
N PRO A 46 -7.37 -7.38 -16.29
CA PRO A 46 -7.55 -8.78 -15.89
C PRO A 46 -6.42 -9.26 -14.97
N GLY A 47 -6.79 -9.81 -13.82
CA GLY A 47 -5.87 -10.36 -12.82
C GLY A 47 -5.30 -9.34 -11.83
N LEU A 48 -5.58 -8.05 -11.99
CA LEU A 48 -5.09 -6.98 -11.10
C LEU A 48 -6.24 -6.41 -10.28
N GLY A 49 -6.36 -6.83 -9.03
CA GLY A 49 -7.45 -6.43 -8.13
C GLY A 49 -7.03 -5.36 -7.14
N PHE A 50 -7.86 -4.34 -6.95
CA PHE A 50 -7.64 -3.20 -6.07
C PHE A 50 -8.64 -3.14 -4.93
N ARG A 51 -8.15 -2.85 -3.71
CA ARG A 51 -8.95 -2.56 -2.52
C ARG A 51 -8.36 -1.32 -1.82
N PRO A 52 -8.69 -0.11 -2.27
CA PRO A 52 -8.13 1.11 -1.70
C PRO A 52 -8.85 1.56 -0.43
N VAL A 53 -8.07 2.02 0.55
CA VAL A 53 -8.53 2.62 1.80
C VAL A 53 -8.02 4.05 1.87
N LEU A 54 -8.92 5.00 2.05
CA LEU A 54 -8.60 6.43 2.06
C LEU A 54 -8.37 6.94 3.48
N GLY A 55 -7.19 7.52 3.73
CA GLY A 55 -6.91 8.36 4.89
C GLY A 55 -6.99 9.86 4.54
N ASP A 56 -6.69 10.74 5.47
CA ASP A 56 -6.70 12.19 5.21
C ASP A 56 -5.55 12.63 4.31
N GLY A 57 -4.35 12.19 4.61
CA GLY A 57 -3.14 12.58 3.88
C GLY A 57 -2.54 11.48 3.01
N ALA A 58 -3.10 10.29 3.04
CA ALA A 58 -2.60 9.13 2.29
C ALA A 58 -3.75 8.22 1.86
N LEU A 59 -3.51 7.45 0.81
CA LEU A 59 -4.37 6.36 0.39
C LEU A 59 -3.55 5.07 0.37
N VAL A 60 -4.09 4.01 0.94
CA VAL A 60 -3.45 2.69 0.99
C VAL A 60 -4.25 1.73 0.12
N ASN A 61 -3.63 1.19 -0.93
CA ASN A 61 -4.28 0.25 -1.85
C ASN A 61 -3.72 -1.16 -1.62
N PHE A 62 -4.59 -2.09 -1.27
CA PHE A 62 -4.27 -3.50 -1.14
C PHE A 62 -4.46 -4.17 -2.50
N VAL A 63 -3.38 -4.60 -3.11
CA VAL A 63 -3.33 -5.03 -4.51
C VAL A 63 -3.03 -6.51 -4.61
N SER A 64 -3.82 -7.20 -5.41
CA SER A 64 -3.61 -8.60 -5.75
C SER A 64 -3.28 -8.75 -7.23
N PHE A 65 -2.16 -9.45 -7.51
CA PHE A 65 -1.76 -9.86 -8.86
C PHE A 65 -1.97 -11.35 -9.01
N GLU A 66 -2.77 -11.76 -9.96
CA GLU A 66 -2.78 -13.16 -10.41
C GLU A 66 -1.52 -13.47 -11.21
N PRO A 67 -1.18 -14.76 -11.40
CA PRO A 67 -0.06 -15.13 -12.29
C PRO A 67 -0.22 -14.52 -13.69
N GLY A 68 0.89 -14.10 -14.30
CA GLY A 68 0.90 -13.56 -15.65
C GLY A 68 0.18 -12.22 -15.82
N THR A 69 0.13 -11.41 -14.78
CA THR A 69 -0.56 -10.11 -14.79
C THR A 69 0.44 -8.97 -14.89
N GLU A 70 0.10 -7.95 -15.66
CA GLU A 70 0.93 -6.75 -15.84
C GLU A 70 0.18 -5.50 -15.40
N ALA A 71 0.83 -4.69 -14.54
CA ALA A 71 0.51 -3.29 -14.34
C ALA A 71 1.42 -2.48 -15.28
N PRO A 72 0.87 -1.92 -16.37
CA PRO A 72 1.68 -1.24 -17.39
C PRO A 72 2.47 -0.07 -16.83
N LYS A 73 3.60 0.24 -17.45
CA LYS A 73 4.44 1.39 -17.09
C LYS A 73 3.65 2.68 -17.19
N HIS A 74 3.70 3.49 -16.13
CA HIS A 74 2.94 4.72 -16.01
C HIS A 74 3.64 5.72 -15.08
N VAL A 75 3.13 6.94 -15.04
CA VAL A 75 3.59 8.02 -14.17
C VAL A 75 2.39 8.68 -13.49
N HIS A 76 2.62 9.25 -12.31
CA HIS A 76 1.64 10.08 -11.61
C HIS A 76 2.35 11.03 -10.64
N SER A 77 1.62 12.05 -10.20
CA SER A 77 2.16 13.11 -9.34
C SER A 77 2.35 12.71 -7.88
N GLU A 78 1.65 11.67 -7.43
CA GLU A 78 1.73 11.19 -6.04
C GLU A 78 3.01 10.39 -5.83
N GLU A 79 3.61 10.54 -4.64
CA GLU A 79 4.61 9.59 -4.17
C GLU A 79 3.94 8.25 -3.94
N GLN A 80 4.62 7.16 -4.28
CA GLN A 80 4.15 5.79 -4.04
C GLN A 80 5.19 4.99 -3.29
N ILE A 81 4.75 4.29 -2.25
CA ILE A 81 5.59 3.31 -1.54
C ILE A 81 4.96 1.94 -1.77
N VAL A 82 5.74 1.05 -2.39
CA VAL A 82 5.32 -0.33 -2.74
C VAL A 82 5.89 -1.29 -1.71
N ILE A 83 5.02 -2.11 -1.12
CA ILE A 83 5.42 -3.09 -0.09
C ILE A 83 4.91 -4.46 -0.51
N VAL A 84 5.81 -5.42 -0.74
CA VAL A 84 5.39 -6.80 -1.05
C VAL A 84 5.08 -7.54 0.26
N VAL A 85 3.90 -8.11 0.34
CA VAL A 85 3.37 -8.82 1.52
C VAL A 85 3.49 -10.32 1.37
N ASP A 86 3.21 -10.84 0.17
CA ASP A 86 3.27 -12.27 -0.12
C ASP A 86 3.51 -12.51 -1.61
N GLY A 87 4.24 -13.58 -1.92
CA GLY A 87 4.63 -13.87 -3.30
C GLY A 87 5.75 -12.95 -3.79
N GLU A 88 5.84 -12.80 -5.09
CA GLU A 88 6.83 -11.95 -5.74
C GLU A 88 6.32 -11.40 -7.06
N PHE A 89 6.86 -10.26 -7.46
CA PHE A 89 6.67 -9.73 -8.81
C PHE A 89 7.96 -9.04 -9.27
N THR A 90 8.06 -8.81 -10.57
CA THR A 90 9.13 -8.01 -11.13
C THR A 90 8.68 -6.56 -11.20
N PHE A 91 9.49 -5.65 -10.71
CA PHE A 91 9.20 -4.22 -10.65
C PHE A 91 10.21 -3.44 -11.49
N ASP A 92 9.70 -2.56 -12.32
CA ASP A 92 10.50 -1.66 -13.15
C ASP A 92 10.41 -0.24 -12.57
N LEU A 93 11.50 0.23 -11.98
CA LEU A 93 11.64 1.59 -11.47
C LEU A 93 12.54 2.38 -12.43
N ASP A 94 11.94 3.12 -13.34
CA ASP A 94 12.64 3.95 -14.32
C ASP A 94 13.78 3.22 -15.05
N GLY A 95 13.53 1.96 -15.44
CA GLY A 95 14.49 1.10 -16.12
C GLY A 95 15.36 0.23 -15.21
N ASP A 96 15.32 0.45 -13.89
CA ASP A 96 15.95 -0.45 -12.91
C ASP A 96 14.97 -1.57 -12.57
N VAL A 97 15.15 -2.73 -13.20
CA VAL A 97 14.23 -3.86 -13.11
C VAL A 97 14.73 -4.85 -12.07
N ARG A 98 13.91 -5.11 -11.06
CA ARG A 98 14.24 -6.04 -9.97
C ARG A 98 13.07 -6.93 -9.61
N VAL A 99 13.34 -8.12 -9.10
CA VAL A 99 12.34 -8.97 -8.45
C VAL A 99 12.17 -8.49 -7.01
N MET A 100 10.94 -8.16 -6.64
CA MET A 100 10.58 -7.82 -5.28
C MET A 100 9.84 -8.98 -4.63
N ARG A 101 10.24 -9.36 -3.43
CA ARG A 101 9.69 -10.45 -2.64
C ARG A 101 9.14 -9.93 -1.33
N ARG A 102 8.46 -10.75 -0.58
CA ARG A 102 7.96 -10.43 0.75
C ARG A 102 8.99 -9.66 1.59
N GLY A 103 8.60 -8.51 2.09
CA GLY A 103 9.44 -7.62 2.90
C GLY A 103 10.22 -6.59 2.10
N ASP A 104 10.26 -6.70 0.78
CA ASP A 104 10.89 -5.67 -0.07
C ASP A 104 9.98 -4.46 -0.20
N VAL A 105 10.58 -3.29 -0.22
CA VAL A 105 9.91 -1.98 -0.37
C VAL A 105 10.59 -1.20 -1.48
N CYS A 106 9.77 -0.57 -2.33
CA CYS A 106 10.23 0.37 -3.33
C CYS A 106 9.61 1.74 -3.10
N VAL A 107 10.43 2.77 -3.03
CA VAL A 107 9.96 4.16 -2.96
C VAL A 107 9.97 4.75 -4.36
N VAL A 108 8.80 5.14 -4.85
CA VAL A 108 8.61 5.74 -6.17
C VAL A 108 8.32 7.24 -5.98
N PRO A 109 9.28 8.13 -6.26
CA PRO A 109 9.04 9.57 -6.17
C PRO A 109 7.98 10.03 -7.20
N PRO A 110 7.41 11.22 -7.01
CA PRO A 110 6.53 11.83 -8.01
C PRO A 110 7.16 11.81 -9.41
N TRP A 111 6.35 11.47 -10.40
CA TRP A 111 6.70 11.48 -11.82
C TRP A 111 7.77 10.48 -12.28
N VAL A 112 8.20 9.56 -11.42
CA VAL A 112 9.12 8.49 -11.83
C VAL A 112 8.33 7.37 -12.52
N PRO A 113 8.67 7.00 -13.78
CA PRO A 113 8.00 5.92 -14.49
C PRO A 113 8.21 4.58 -13.80
N HIS A 114 7.16 3.79 -13.68
CA HIS A 114 7.22 2.48 -13.04
C HIS A 114 6.11 1.54 -13.54
N GLY A 115 6.34 0.27 -13.38
CA GLY A 115 5.41 -0.79 -13.72
C GLY A 115 5.81 -2.08 -13.04
N ALA A 116 4.96 -3.10 -13.11
CA ALA A 116 5.21 -4.38 -12.47
C ALA A 116 4.51 -5.52 -13.21
N TRP A 117 5.02 -6.73 -13.05
CA TRP A 117 4.39 -7.91 -13.61
C TRP A 117 4.71 -9.16 -12.79
N THR A 118 3.79 -10.10 -12.76
CA THR A 118 3.97 -11.43 -12.18
C THR A 118 4.36 -12.44 -13.25
N GLY A 119 5.08 -13.47 -12.84
CA GLY A 119 5.38 -14.65 -13.62
C GLY A 119 4.37 -15.77 -13.35
N GLU A 120 4.86 -16.96 -12.95
CA GLU A 120 4.03 -18.14 -12.72
C GLU A 120 3.28 -18.12 -11.39
N GLY A 121 3.72 -17.28 -10.44
CA GLY A 121 3.09 -17.12 -9.12
C GLY A 121 2.29 -15.84 -8.99
N SER A 122 1.45 -15.78 -7.98
CA SER A 122 0.71 -14.57 -7.58
C SER A 122 1.54 -13.67 -6.70
N CYS A 123 1.09 -12.42 -6.52
CA CYS A 123 1.70 -11.47 -5.60
C CYS A 123 0.62 -10.66 -4.89
N LEU A 124 0.80 -10.46 -3.58
CA LEU A 124 0.04 -9.50 -2.79
C LEU A 124 0.97 -8.37 -2.41
N GLU A 125 0.57 -7.15 -2.69
CA GLU A 125 1.36 -5.97 -2.35
C GLU A 125 0.46 -4.85 -1.83
N ILE A 126 1.07 -3.87 -1.16
CA ILE A 126 0.41 -2.67 -0.66
C ILE A 126 1.08 -1.47 -1.30
N ASP A 127 0.26 -0.59 -1.90
CA ASP A 127 0.67 0.71 -2.39
C ASP A 127 0.22 1.80 -1.42
N VAL A 128 1.15 2.63 -0.95
CA VAL A 128 0.84 3.83 -0.18
C VAL A 128 1.06 5.04 -1.08
N PHE A 129 0.00 5.85 -1.29
CA PHE A 129 0.06 7.08 -2.09
C PHE A 129 -0.05 8.31 -1.20
N VAL A 130 0.87 9.26 -1.38
CA VAL A 130 0.88 10.54 -0.67
C VAL A 130 1.08 11.68 -1.68
N PRO A 131 0.11 12.59 -1.80
CA PRO A 131 -1.25 12.57 -1.26
C PRO A 131 -2.10 11.43 -1.83
N PRO A 132 -3.35 11.25 -1.41
CA PRO A 132 -4.22 10.22 -1.97
C PRO A 132 -4.29 10.28 -3.49
N ARG A 133 -4.09 9.14 -4.15
CA ARG A 133 -4.10 9.06 -5.61
C ARG A 133 -5.49 9.38 -6.15
N GLU A 134 -5.60 10.45 -6.93
CA GLU A 134 -6.88 10.99 -7.39
C GLU A 134 -7.71 9.96 -8.16
N SER A 135 -7.08 9.16 -9.02
CA SER A 135 -7.76 8.14 -9.81
C SER A 135 -8.42 7.03 -8.97
N LEU A 136 -8.06 6.90 -7.69
CA LEU A 136 -8.61 5.88 -6.78
C LEU A 136 -9.61 6.42 -5.75
N LEU A 137 -9.85 7.73 -5.68
CA LEU A 137 -10.71 8.34 -4.67
C LEU A 137 -12.15 7.83 -4.73
N LYS A 138 -12.74 7.78 -5.91
CA LYS A 138 -14.12 7.30 -6.10
C LYS A 138 -14.24 5.82 -5.80
N LEU A 139 -13.26 5.04 -6.21
CA LEU A 139 -13.21 3.61 -5.94
C LEU A 139 -13.12 3.34 -4.44
N ALA A 140 -12.26 4.07 -3.72
CA ALA A 140 -12.11 3.93 -2.27
C ALA A 140 -13.44 4.18 -1.54
N ALA A 141 -14.16 5.25 -1.89
CA ALA A 141 -15.45 5.57 -1.29
C ALA A 141 -16.49 4.49 -1.55
N ALA A 142 -16.59 4.00 -2.78
CA ALA A 142 -17.54 2.95 -3.16
C ALA A 142 -17.23 1.62 -2.47
N GLN A 143 -15.98 1.23 -2.38
CA GLN A 143 -15.57 -0.03 -1.76
C GLN A 143 -15.83 -0.06 -0.24
N GLU A 144 -15.57 1.03 0.47
CA GLU A 144 -15.88 1.11 1.89
C GLU A 144 -17.38 1.09 2.17
N ALA A 145 -18.19 1.78 1.36
CA ALA A 145 -19.64 1.77 1.48
C ALA A 145 -20.21 0.35 1.29
N ASP A 146 -19.76 -0.38 0.27
CA ASP A 146 -20.18 -1.75 -0.01
C ASP A 146 -19.80 -2.70 1.12
N ALA A 147 -18.60 -2.57 1.70
CA ALA A 147 -18.15 -3.38 2.82
C ALA A 147 -18.94 -3.10 4.09
N GLY A 148 -19.37 -1.85 4.34
CA GLY A 148 -20.19 -1.45 5.46
C GLY A 148 -21.62 -2.02 5.39
N ASP A 149 -22.21 -2.06 4.20
CA ASP A 149 -23.57 -2.57 3.96
C ASP A 149 -23.66 -4.11 4.05
N GLY A 150 -22.53 -4.81 4.03
CA GLY A 150 -22.46 -6.26 4.15
C GLY A 150 -22.57 -6.79 5.58
N GLU A 151 -22.58 -5.93 6.60
CA GLU A 151 -22.77 -6.29 8.02
C GLU A 151 -24.24 -6.17 8.41
N GLY A 152 -25.05 -7.08 7.92
CA GLY A 152 -26.44 -7.22 8.32
C GLY A 152 -26.63 -8.38 9.27
#